data_3bdf7743d87fe85a691b6b6c8dc84d39
#
_entry.id   3bdf7743d87fe85a691b6b6c8dc84d39
#
_cell.length_a   1.000
_cell.length_b   1.000
_cell.length_c   1.000
_cell.angle_alpha   90.00
_cell.angle_beta   90.00
_cell.angle_gamma   90.00
#
_symmetry.space_group_name_H-M   'P 1'
#
loop_
_entity.id
_entity.type
_entity.pdbx_description
1 polymer ?
#
loop_
_entity_poly.entity_id
_entity_poly.type
_entity_poly.pdbx_seq_one_letter_code
_entity_poly.pdbx_strand_id
1 'polypeptide(L)'
;MKTDFETLKLLASFTVNHLKEGNFIDFNLDDRGTLIDSLATELGVSFSTDEDIRDQALEEVEEKLGSEAMTDDITESEVYNHARKEIIKSFNGENIGGLYLVESLHQVAVRVNNFMLNSDHVDDVFGTDDEIVDFIVSRVRHFSTKRM
;
A
#
# COMPACT_ATOMS: atom_id res chain seq x y z
N MET A 1 -4.56 8.66 -9.50
CA MET A 1 -4.07 7.81 -9.21
C MET A 1 -4.56 6.54 -9.47
N LYS A 2 -4.93 6.18 -10.31
CA LYS A 2 -5.50 5.15 -10.76
C LYS A 2 -4.61 4.07 -11.12
N THR A 3 -3.41 4.36 -11.61
CA THR A 3 -2.44 3.36 -11.89
C THR A 3 -2.12 2.59 -10.67
N ASP A 4 -2.37 3.22 -9.59
CA ASP A 4 -2.02 2.71 -8.33
C ASP A 4 -2.98 1.68 -7.83
N PHE A 5 -4.23 1.79 -8.21
CA PHE A 5 -5.22 0.77 -7.86
C PHE A 5 -4.87 -0.55 -8.55
N GLU A 6 -4.34 -0.50 -9.77
CA GLU A 6 -3.91 -1.71 -10.45
C GLU A 6 -2.77 -2.41 -9.70
N THR A 7 -1.81 -1.63 -9.19
CA THR A 7 -0.73 -2.19 -8.39
C THR A 7 -1.26 -2.76 -7.07
N LEU A 8 -2.21 -2.06 -6.45
CA LEU A 8 -2.85 -2.55 -5.23
C LEU A 8 -3.60 -3.85 -5.48
N LYS A 9 -4.23 -3.98 -6.64
CA LYS A 9 -4.91 -5.24 -7.01
C LYS A 9 -3.90 -6.37 -7.19
N LEU A 10 -2.74 -6.08 -7.77
CA LEU A 10 -1.70 -7.10 -7.90
C LEU A 10 -1.21 -7.56 -6.53
N LEU A 11 -1.02 -6.61 -5.61
CA LEU A 11 -0.62 -6.94 -4.25
C LEU A 11 -1.71 -7.73 -3.53
N ALA A 12 -2.96 -7.32 -3.68
CA ALA A 12 -4.09 -8.01 -3.08
C ALA A 12 -4.19 -9.44 -3.62
N SER A 13 -4.03 -9.61 -4.92
CA SER A 13 -4.05 -10.94 -5.56
C SER A 13 -2.93 -11.81 -5.02
N PHE A 14 -1.72 -11.24 -4.93
CA PHE A 14 -0.56 -11.93 -4.37
C PHE A 14 -0.84 -12.40 -2.94
N THR A 15 -1.40 -11.52 -2.12
CA THR A 15 -1.69 -11.82 -0.71
C THR A 15 -2.76 -12.90 -0.58
N VAL A 16 -3.85 -12.77 -1.33
CA VAL A 16 -4.93 -13.76 -1.31
C VAL A 16 -4.42 -15.14 -1.75
N ASN A 17 -3.64 -15.15 -2.83
CA ASN A 17 -3.10 -16.42 -3.35
C ASN A 17 -2.19 -17.12 -2.33
N HIS A 18 -1.32 -16.36 -1.67
CA HIS A 18 -0.42 -16.91 -0.68
C HIS A 18 -1.16 -17.43 0.55
N LEU A 19 -2.17 -16.69 1.01
CA LEU A 19 -2.97 -17.12 2.15
C LEU A 19 -3.75 -18.40 1.82
N LYS A 20 -4.27 -18.49 0.60
CA LYS A 20 -4.99 -19.67 0.16
C LYS A 20 -4.06 -20.88 0.05
N GLU A 21 -2.90 -20.68 -0.58
CA GLU A 21 -1.92 -21.76 -0.72
C GLU A 21 -1.35 -22.21 0.62
N GLY A 22 -1.23 -21.30 1.58
CA GLY A 22 -0.76 -21.61 2.92
C GLY A 22 -1.83 -22.21 3.81
N ASN A 23 -3.05 -22.36 3.30
CA ASN A 23 -4.20 -22.90 4.03
C ASN A 23 -4.62 -22.02 5.22
N PHE A 24 -4.44 -20.70 5.11
CA PHE A 24 -4.89 -19.78 6.14
C PHE A 24 -6.28 -19.24 5.89
N ILE A 25 -6.73 -19.25 4.63
CA ILE A 25 -8.11 -18.83 4.30
C ILE A 25 -8.72 -19.78 3.30
N ASP A 26 -10.05 -19.80 3.31
CA ASP A 26 -10.82 -20.51 2.29
C ASP A 26 -11.92 -19.59 1.80
N PHE A 27 -12.22 -19.67 0.51
CA PHE A 27 -13.25 -18.84 -0.11
C PHE A 27 -13.73 -19.51 -1.39
N ASN A 28 -14.94 -19.11 -1.83
CA ASN A 28 -15.48 -19.61 -3.08
C ASN A 28 -14.74 -18.93 -4.23
N LEU A 29 -14.25 -19.70 -5.19
CA LEU A 29 -13.50 -19.17 -6.32
C LEU A 29 -14.30 -18.15 -7.13
N ASP A 30 -15.62 -18.25 -7.13
CA ASP A 30 -16.47 -17.27 -7.81
C ASP A 30 -16.38 -15.90 -7.17
N ASP A 31 -16.03 -15.82 -5.88
CA ASP A 31 -15.92 -14.58 -5.14
C ASP A 31 -14.51 -14.00 -5.16
N ARG A 32 -13.55 -14.71 -5.77
CA ARG A 32 -12.14 -14.29 -5.75
C ARG A 32 -11.92 -12.89 -6.27
N GLY A 33 -12.54 -12.53 -7.40
CA GLY A 33 -12.39 -11.20 -7.98
C GLY A 33 -12.89 -10.11 -7.07
N THR A 34 -14.06 -10.33 -6.46
CA THR A 34 -14.63 -9.36 -5.53
C THR A 34 -13.78 -9.24 -4.28
N LEU A 35 -13.27 -10.36 -3.78
CA LEU A 35 -12.39 -10.36 -2.61
C LEU A 35 -11.11 -9.57 -2.88
N ILE A 36 -10.50 -9.78 -4.04
CA ILE A 36 -9.29 -9.05 -4.42
C ILE A 36 -9.55 -7.54 -4.53
N ASP A 37 -10.64 -7.16 -5.17
CA ASP A 37 -10.99 -5.74 -5.32
C ASP A 37 -11.23 -5.09 -3.96
N SER A 38 -11.93 -5.79 -3.07
CA SER A 38 -12.21 -5.28 -1.74
C SER A 38 -10.94 -5.13 -0.91
N LEU A 39 -10.05 -6.11 -0.99
CA LEU A 39 -8.78 -6.06 -0.28
C LEU A 39 -7.90 -4.93 -0.84
N ALA A 40 -7.88 -4.77 -2.16
CA ALA A 40 -7.11 -3.68 -2.78
C ALA A 40 -7.59 -2.32 -2.26
N THR A 41 -8.90 -2.13 -2.12
CA THR A 41 -9.46 -0.91 -1.59
C THR A 41 -9.01 -0.70 -0.13
N GLU A 42 -9.03 -1.76 0.65
CA GLU A 42 -8.58 -1.69 2.05
C GLU A 42 -7.10 -1.35 2.13
N LEU A 43 -6.28 -1.96 1.28
CA LEU A 43 -4.84 -1.71 1.26
C LEU A 43 -4.50 -0.28 0.82
N GLY A 44 -5.42 0.39 0.15
CA GLY A 44 -5.21 1.76 -0.28
C GLY A 44 -4.91 2.74 0.86
N VAL A 45 -5.33 2.42 2.08
CA VAL A 45 -5.04 3.27 3.23
C VAL A 45 -3.67 3.01 3.84
N SER A 46 -3.04 1.90 3.46
CA SER A 46 -1.75 1.48 4.01
C SER A 46 -0.57 1.86 3.15
N PHE A 47 -0.81 2.23 1.91
CA PHE A 47 0.25 2.50 0.96
C PHE A 47 0.05 3.83 0.25
N SER A 48 1.16 4.44 -0.14
CA SER A 48 1.16 5.61 -0.99
C SER A 48 1.98 5.28 -2.22
N THR A 49 1.62 5.87 -3.35
CA THR A 49 2.31 5.61 -4.61
C THR A 49 3.20 6.77 -4.96
N ASP A 50 4.08 6.55 -5.92
CA ASP A 50 4.95 7.61 -6.40
C ASP A 50 4.12 8.77 -6.96
N GLU A 51 3.00 8.47 -7.60
CA GLU A 51 2.09 9.49 -8.11
C GLU A 51 1.46 10.31 -6.99
N ASP A 52 1.05 9.65 -5.90
CA ASP A 52 0.50 10.35 -4.74
C ASP A 52 1.53 11.29 -4.11
N ILE A 53 2.78 10.83 -4.01
CA ILE A 53 3.87 11.63 -3.46
C ILE A 53 4.11 12.84 -4.35
N ARG A 54 4.10 12.63 -5.66
CA ARG A 54 4.27 13.70 -6.63
C ARG A 54 3.17 14.76 -6.49
N ASP A 55 1.92 14.32 -6.40
CA ASP A 55 0.78 15.23 -6.26
C ASP A 55 0.87 16.04 -4.98
N GLN A 56 1.25 15.40 -3.88
CA GLN A 56 1.43 16.07 -2.60
C GLN A 56 2.57 17.09 -2.67
N ALA A 57 3.68 16.71 -3.32
CA ALA A 57 4.81 17.62 -3.47
C ALA A 57 4.46 18.83 -4.32
N LEU A 58 3.64 18.60 -5.38
CA LEU A 58 3.19 19.71 -6.23
C LEU A 58 2.28 20.67 -5.47
N GLU A 59 1.43 20.14 -4.59
CA GLU A 59 0.58 20.98 -3.75
C GLU A 59 1.43 21.88 -2.85
N GLU A 60 2.50 21.34 -2.26
CA GLU A 60 3.38 22.11 -1.42
C GLU A 60 4.14 23.19 -2.21
N VAL A 61 4.53 22.87 -3.44
CA VAL A 61 5.17 23.86 -4.32
C VAL A 61 4.21 25.03 -4.57
N GLU A 62 2.97 24.70 -4.88
CA GLU A 62 1.95 25.70 -5.16
C GLU A 62 1.72 26.61 -3.95
N GLU A 63 1.63 26.03 -2.76
CA GLU A 63 1.50 26.79 -1.53
C GLU A 63 2.68 27.72 -1.30
N LYS A 64 3.88 27.22 -1.49
CA LYS A 64 5.08 28.02 -1.26
C LYS A 64 5.30 29.09 -2.30
N LEU A 65 4.93 28.83 -3.54
CA LEU A 65 5.03 29.84 -4.61
C LEU A 65 4.04 30.98 -4.38
N GLY A 66 2.93 30.69 -3.70
CA GLY A 66 1.97 31.73 -3.34
C GLY A 66 2.38 32.49 -2.08
N SER A 67 3.49 32.10 -1.45
CA SER A 67 3.97 32.71 -0.23
C SER A 67 5.08 33.70 -0.52
N GLU A 68 5.08 34.82 0.18
CA GLU A 68 6.12 35.83 0.03
C GLU A 68 7.47 35.37 0.63
N ALA A 69 7.45 34.21 1.29
CA ALA A 69 8.67 33.65 1.87
C ALA A 69 9.61 33.07 0.83
N MET A 70 9.13 32.85 -0.40
CA MET A 70 9.98 32.37 -1.47
C MET A 70 10.96 33.45 -1.89
N THR A 71 12.22 33.08 -2.00
CA THR A 71 13.25 34.02 -2.45
C THR A 71 13.61 33.69 -3.88
N ASP A 72 14.24 34.63 -4.56
CA ASP A 72 14.66 34.46 -5.95
C ASP A 72 15.71 33.35 -6.10
N ASP A 73 16.36 32.98 -5.00
CA ASP A 73 17.41 31.98 -5.04
C ASP A 73 16.88 30.56 -5.01
N ILE A 74 15.59 30.37 -4.72
CA ILE A 74 14.98 29.04 -4.62
C ILE A 74 14.10 28.81 -5.84
N THR A 75 14.41 27.75 -6.60
CA THR A 75 13.64 27.41 -7.79
C THR A 75 12.48 26.50 -7.41
N GLU A 76 11.50 26.46 -8.29
CA GLU A 76 10.36 25.56 -8.16
C GLU A 76 10.82 24.12 -8.04
N SER A 77 11.82 23.74 -8.82
CA SER A 77 12.39 22.40 -8.81
C SER A 77 12.99 22.04 -7.45
N GLU A 78 13.68 23.00 -6.82
CA GLU A 78 14.27 22.78 -5.49
C GLU A 78 13.19 22.59 -4.43
N VAL A 79 12.12 23.37 -4.49
CA VAL A 79 11.01 23.27 -3.55
C VAL A 79 10.34 21.90 -3.72
N TYR A 80 10.12 21.49 -4.96
CA TYR A 80 9.50 20.19 -5.27
C TYR A 80 10.35 19.03 -4.72
N ASN A 81 11.66 19.07 -4.99
CA ASN A 81 12.56 18.00 -4.55
C ASN A 81 12.63 17.91 -3.04
N HIS A 82 12.65 19.06 -2.37
CA HIS A 82 12.66 19.08 -0.91
C HIS A 82 11.35 18.52 -0.34
N ALA A 83 10.22 18.96 -0.88
CA ALA A 83 8.91 18.48 -0.43
C ALA A 83 8.79 16.96 -0.61
N ARG A 84 9.24 16.46 -1.77
CA ARG A 84 9.20 15.04 -2.07
C ARG A 84 10.04 14.24 -1.05
N LYS A 85 11.24 14.72 -0.73
CA LYS A 85 12.12 14.07 0.24
C LYS A 85 11.48 14.01 1.63
N GLU A 86 10.85 15.10 2.05
CA GLU A 86 10.22 15.14 3.36
C GLU A 86 9.03 14.21 3.45
N ILE A 87 8.23 14.12 2.38
CA ILE A 87 7.10 13.21 2.33
C ILE A 87 7.59 11.76 2.43
N ILE A 88 8.61 11.40 1.65
CA ILE A 88 9.16 10.04 1.67
C ILE A 88 9.71 9.69 3.04
N LYS A 89 10.37 10.64 3.71
CA LYS A 89 10.90 10.42 5.05
C LYS A 89 9.82 10.15 6.09
N SER A 90 8.61 10.66 5.85
CA SER A 90 7.51 10.47 6.78
C SER A 90 6.95 9.04 6.75
N PHE A 91 7.31 8.26 5.75
CA PHE A 91 6.87 6.87 5.64
C PHE A 91 7.84 5.96 6.41
N ASN A 92 7.49 4.68 6.46
CA ASN A 92 8.30 3.72 7.22
C ASN A 92 9.54 3.23 6.47
N GLY A 93 9.92 3.94 5.44
CA GLY A 93 11.18 3.70 4.75
C GLY A 93 11.21 2.52 3.81
N GLU A 94 10.13 1.78 3.69
CA GLU A 94 10.07 0.63 2.81
C GLU A 94 9.24 0.90 1.58
N ASN A 95 9.71 0.36 0.45
CA ASN A 95 8.99 0.41 -0.81
C ASN A 95 8.80 -1.03 -1.26
N ILE A 96 7.57 -1.44 -1.47
CA ILE A 96 7.25 -2.79 -1.88
C ILE A 96 6.54 -2.72 -3.22
N GLY A 97 7.22 -3.19 -4.28
CA GLY A 97 6.62 -3.22 -5.62
C GLY A 97 6.23 -1.85 -6.16
N GLY A 98 6.89 -0.80 -5.72
CA GLY A 98 6.57 0.57 -6.13
C GLY A 98 5.60 1.29 -5.20
N LEU A 99 5.16 0.61 -4.15
CA LEU A 99 4.24 1.20 -3.16
C LEU A 99 5.01 1.55 -1.89
N TYR A 100 4.79 2.74 -1.37
CA TYR A 100 5.45 3.20 -0.15
C TYR A 100 4.57 2.93 1.06
N LEU A 101 5.14 2.36 2.13
CA LEU A 101 4.38 2.02 3.32
C LEU A 101 4.06 3.26 4.15
N VAL A 102 2.78 3.54 4.32
CA VAL A 102 2.30 4.63 5.17
C VAL A 102 2.32 4.18 6.63
N GLU A 103 2.13 2.90 6.85
CA GLU A 103 2.21 2.29 8.19
C GLU A 103 3.21 1.13 8.13
N SER A 104 3.58 0.56 9.27
CA SER A 104 4.55 -0.52 9.28
C SER A 104 3.98 -1.76 8.57
N LEU A 105 4.87 -2.60 8.07
CA LEU A 105 4.45 -3.84 7.41
C LEU A 105 3.67 -4.74 8.36
N HIS A 106 4.04 -4.73 9.64
CA HIS A 106 3.29 -5.46 10.66
C HIS A 106 1.85 -4.95 10.75
N GLN A 107 1.66 -3.63 10.74
CA GLN A 107 0.32 -3.03 10.79
C GLN A 107 -0.49 -3.37 9.55
N VAL A 108 0.16 -3.41 8.38
CA VAL A 108 -0.49 -3.83 7.14
C VAL A 108 -0.98 -5.26 7.29
N ALA A 109 -0.14 -6.14 7.84
CA ALA A 109 -0.51 -7.54 8.02
C ALA A 109 -1.67 -7.70 9.01
N VAL A 110 -1.69 -6.92 10.08
CA VAL A 110 -2.80 -6.92 11.03
C VAL A 110 -4.08 -6.46 10.34
N ARG A 111 -3.99 -5.44 9.50
CA ARG A 111 -5.13 -4.93 8.74
C ARG A 111 -5.68 -6.00 7.80
N VAL A 112 -4.80 -6.72 7.11
CA VAL A 112 -5.21 -7.79 6.20
C VAL A 112 -5.89 -8.93 6.96
N ASN A 113 -5.31 -9.32 8.10
CA ASN A 113 -5.90 -10.38 8.92
C ASN A 113 -7.31 -10.00 9.38
N ASN A 114 -7.47 -8.76 9.87
CA ASN A 114 -8.78 -8.29 10.31
C ASN A 114 -9.77 -8.22 9.14
N PHE A 115 -9.29 -7.83 7.96
CA PHE A 115 -10.11 -7.81 6.76
C PHE A 115 -10.63 -9.22 6.45
N MET A 116 -9.75 -10.23 6.50
CA MET A 116 -10.16 -11.61 6.21
C MET A 116 -11.16 -12.12 7.22
N LEU A 117 -10.97 -11.78 8.48
CA LEU A 117 -11.88 -12.22 9.55
C LEU A 117 -13.28 -11.62 9.41
N ASN A 118 -13.38 -10.43 8.81
CA ASN A 118 -14.64 -9.70 8.70
C ASN A 118 -15.26 -9.71 7.31
N SER A 119 -14.58 -10.27 6.32
CA SER A 119 -15.07 -10.26 4.95
C SER A 119 -16.16 -11.31 4.72
N ASP A 120 -17.25 -10.89 4.09
CA ASP A 120 -18.32 -11.81 3.71
C ASP A 120 -17.90 -12.74 2.57
N HIS A 121 -16.78 -12.44 1.92
CA HIS A 121 -16.29 -13.23 0.79
C HIS A 121 -15.25 -14.27 1.21
N VAL A 122 -14.93 -14.34 2.50
CA VAL A 122 -14.03 -15.35 3.05
C VAL A 122 -14.86 -16.29 3.90
N ASP A 123 -14.84 -17.57 3.55
CA ASP A 123 -15.65 -18.58 4.24
C ASP A 123 -15.06 -18.99 5.58
N ASP A 124 -13.75 -19.19 5.62
CA ASP A 124 -13.05 -19.62 6.83
C ASP A 124 -11.66 -19.01 6.90
N VAL A 125 -11.22 -18.75 8.13
CA VAL A 125 -9.87 -18.32 8.43
C VAL A 125 -9.29 -19.32 9.43
N PHE A 126 -8.09 -19.82 9.13
CA PHE A 126 -7.43 -20.85 9.95
C PHE A 126 -6.12 -20.34 10.52
N GLY A 127 -5.80 -20.75 11.73
CA GLY A 127 -4.56 -20.33 12.39
C GLY A 127 -4.80 -19.20 13.36
N THR A 128 -3.77 -18.88 14.12
CA THR A 128 -3.86 -17.77 15.08
C THR A 128 -3.56 -16.46 14.39
N ASP A 129 -3.93 -15.36 15.03
CA ASP A 129 -3.63 -14.02 14.51
C ASP A 129 -2.12 -13.86 14.28
N ASP A 130 -1.32 -14.30 15.24
CA ASP A 130 0.15 -14.18 15.13
C ASP A 130 0.71 -14.97 13.96
N GLU A 131 0.19 -16.18 13.75
CA GLU A 131 0.63 -17.00 12.63
C GLU A 131 0.32 -16.35 11.30
N ILE A 132 -0.89 -15.81 11.17
CA ILE A 132 -1.34 -15.19 9.93
C ILE A 132 -0.56 -13.90 9.68
N VAL A 133 -0.41 -13.08 10.70
CA VAL A 133 0.32 -11.81 10.58
C VAL A 133 1.77 -12.08 10.18
N ASP A 134 2.44 -13.01 10.85
CA ASP A 134 3.83 -13.36 10.53
C ASP A 134 3.96 -13.88 9.10
N PHE A 135 3.01 -14.70 8.68
CA PHE A 135 3.00 -15.24 7.32
C PHE A 135 2.86 -14.12 6.29
N ILE A 136 1.91 -13.21 6.51
CA ILE A 136 1.68 -12.09 5.59
C ILE A 136 2.93 -11.23 5.48
N VAL A 137 3.53 -10.87 6.62
CA VAL A 137 4.77 -10.07 6.62
C VAL A 137 5.84 -10.76 5.79
N SER A 138 6.04 -12.05 6.00
CA SER A 138 7.09 -12.80 5.32
C SER A 138 6.87 -12.85 3.80
N ARG A 139 5.63 -12.84 3.35
CA ARG A 139 5.32 -12.94 1.92
C ARG A 139 5.26 -11.57 1.24
N VAL A 140 4.53 -10.63 1.84
CA VAL A 140 4.33 -9.32 1.23
C VAL A 140 5.64 -8.57 1.02
N ARG A 141 6.61 -8.75 1.91
CA ARG A 141 7.90 -8.09 1.76
C ARG A 141 8.62 -8.46 0.46
N HIS A 142 8.27 -9.59 -0.14
CA HIS A 142 8.87 -10.05 -1.39
C HIS A 142 8.04 -9.77 -2.63
N PHE A 143 6.93 -9.06 -2.46
CA PHE A 143 6.08 -8.69 -3.59
C PHE A 143 6.85 -7.81 -4.57
N SER A 144 6.71 -8.10 -5.86
CA SER A 144 7.32 -7.29 -6.90
C SER A 144 6.49 -7.39 -8.18
N THR A 145 6.24 -6.26 -8.80
CA THR A 145 5.53 -6.23 -10.08
C THR A 145 6.42 -6.67 -11.23
N LYS A 146 7.73 -6.68 -11.02
CA LYS A 146 8.67 -7.06 -12.07
C LYS A 146 8.64 -8.54 -12.43
N ARG A 147 8.01 -9.34 -11.58
CA ARG A 147 7.90 -10.78 -11.83
C ARG A 147 6.57 -11.21 -12.39
N MET A 148 5.70 -10.26 -12.61
CA MET A 148 4.34 -10.55 -13.06
C MET A 148 4.29 -10.68 -14.58
#